data_b6e6106213deaaf39c50947bacc470a7
#
_entry.id   b6e6106213deaaf39c50947bacc470a7
#
_cell.length_a   1.000
_cell.length_b   1.000
_cell.length_c   1.000
_cell.angle_alpha   90.00
_cell.angle_beta   90.00
_cell.angle_gamma   90.00
#
_symmetry.space_group_name_H-M   'P 1'
#
loop_
_entity.id
_entity.type
_entity.pdbx_description
1 polymer ?
#
loop_
_entity_poly.entity_id
_entity_poly.type
_entity_poly.pdbx_seq_one_letter_code
_entity_poly.pdbx_strand_id
1 'polypeptide(L)'
;MCIRDSVYIIEANPRASRTVPFVAKATGQPLARLATRLMAGETLQEIGLDSEPQPPLQAIKEAVLPFRRFPGSDTVLGPEMRSTGEVMGSASSFGMAYAKAELGAGEALPTSGTVFLSTHDRDKAALVPIAARLIELGFELIATSGTASALERGGLKVRSVLKVHEGRPNIEDLIRSNQVQLVINTPIGRQAAHDDKYLRRAALDYAVPTVTTLAGARAAVEAMTALQSQTLLSIHALQDVHAGVIGSRQ
;
A
#
# COMPACT_ATOMS: atom_id res chain seq x y z
N MET A 1 -11.47 -4.13 -14.39
CA MET A 1 -10.38 -4.30 -15.39
C MET A 1 -10.44 -3.12 -16.35
N CYS A 2 -9.30 -2.46 -16.58
CA CYS A 2 -9.23 -1.34 -17.53
C CYS A 2 -8.55 -1.82 -18.82
N ILE A 3 -9.19 -1.58 -19.95
CA ILE A 3 -8.66 -1.89 -21.29
C ILE A 3 -8.79 -0.62 -22.13
N ARG A 4 -7.66 -0.08 -22.63
CA ARG A 4 -7.64 1.15 -23.44
C ARG A 4 -8.44 2.30 -22.81
N ASP A 5 -8.13 2.62 -21.54
CA ASP A 5 -8.76 3.69 -20.76
C ASP A 5 -10.27 3.52 -20.48
N SER A 6 -10.82 2.35 -20.80
CA SER A 6 -12.21 2.01 -20.50
C SER A 6 -12.30 1.03 -19.32
N VAL A 7 -13.30 1.22 -18.46
CA VAL A 7 -13.61 0.34 -17.33
C VAL A 7 -14.68 -0.66 -17.78
N TYR A 8 -14.42 -1.93 -17.60
CA TYR A 8 -15.36 -3.00 -17.91
C TYR A 8 -15.75 -3.74 -16.63
N ILE A 9 -17.05 -3.89 -16.41
CA ILE A 9 -17.59 -4.74 -15.34
C ILE A 9 -17.56 -6.18 -15.85
N ILE A 10 -16.82 -7.05 -15.15
CA ILE A 10 -16.70 -8.47 -15.51
C ILE A 10 -17.84 -9.26 -14.87
N GLU A 11 -18.11 -9.00 -13.58
CA GLU A 11 -19.18 -9.64 -12.82
C GLU A 11 -19.59 -8.77 -11.64
N ALA A 12 -20.79 -9.04 -11.13
CA ALA A 12 -21.26 -8.52 -9.83
C ALA A 12 -21.55 -9.70 -8.90
N ASN A 13 -20.99 -9.67 -7.70
CA ASN A 13 -21.22 -10.72 -6.70
C ASN A 13 -22.35 -10.30 -5.76
N PRO A 14 -23.56 -10.87 -5.85
CA PRO A 14 -24.71 -10.50 -5.02
C PRO A 14 -24.60 -11.13 -3.62
N ARG A 15 -23.65 -10.69 -2.84
CA ARG A 15 -23.39 -11.17 -1.48
C ARG A 15 -22.89 -10.02 -0.61
N ALA A 16 -23.07 -10.15 0.72
CA ALA A 16 -22.36 -9.30 1.67
C ALA A 16 -20.85 -9.54 1.55
N SER A 17 -20.07 -8.47 1.54
CA SER A 17 -18.61 -8.51 1.47
C SER A 17 -18.00 -7.72 2.62
N ARG A 18 -16.71 -7.92 2.88
CA ARG A 18 -15.98 -7.11 3.88
C ARG A 18 -15.86 -5.64 3.47
N THR A 19 -16.09 -5.32 2.19
CA THR A 19 -16.13 -3.95 1.71
C THR A 19 -17.35 -3.18 2.22
N VAL A 20 -18.49 -3.86 2.47
CA VAL A 20 -19.70 -3.21 3.01
C VAL A 20 -19.44 -2.48 4.33
N PRO A 21 -18.87 -3.10 5.39
CA PRO A 21 -18.56 -2.38 6.62
C PRO A 21 -17.48 -1.30 6.43
N PHE A 22 -16.54 -1.47 5.51
CA PHE A 22 -15.56 -0.43 5.19
C PHE A 22 -16.23 0.81 4.59
N VAL A 23 -17.06 0.63 3.54
CA VAL A 23 -17.76 1.74 2.90
C VAL A 23 -18.76 2.39 3.87
N ALA A 24 -19.47 1.60 4.66
CA ALA A 24 -20.38 2.12 5.68
C ALA A 24 -19.67 3.03 6.70
N LYS A 25 -18.47 2.65 7.15
CA LYS A 25 -17.65 3.47 8.05
C LYS A 25 -17.08 4.70 7.35
N ALA A 26 -16.62 4.57 6.10
CA ALA A 26 -16.05 5.68 5.36
C ALA A 26 -17.07 6.77 5.02
N THR A 27 -18.31 6.36 4.71
CA THR A 27 -19.39 7.28 4.28
C THR A 27 -20.34 7.70 5.40
N GLY A 28 -20.30 7.03 6.56
CA GLY A 28 -21.27 7.22 7.62
C GLY A 28 -22.65 6.59 7.34
N GLN A 29 -22.82 5.87 6.23
CA GLN A 29 -24.07 5.25 5.84
C GLN A 29 -24.19 3.83 6.39
N PRO A 30 -25.28 3.47 7.11
CA PRO A 30 -25.46 2.12 7.65
C PRO A 30 -25.94 1.15 6.55
N LEU A 31 -25.07 0.84 5.58
CA LEU A 31 -25.40 0.13 4.34
C LEU A 31 -26.13 -1.20 4.56
N ALA A 32 -25.74 -1.98 5.58
CA ALA A 32 -26.43 -3.25 5.90
C ALA A 32 -27.89 -3.01 6.30
N ARG A 33 -28.15 -1.99 7.12
CA ARG A 33 -29.52 -1.59 7.52
C ARG A 33 -30.32 -1.08 6.31
N LEU A 34 -29.72 -0.25 5.47
CA LEU A 34 -30.39 0.28 4.27
C LEU A 34 -30.72 -0.86 3.30
N ALA A 35 -29.79 -1.78 3.07
CA ALA A 35 -30.04 -2.96 2.24
C ALA A 35 -31.19 -3.83 2.77
N THR A 36 -31.28 -4.02 4.08
CA THR A 36 -32.39 -4.79 4.70
C THR A 36 -33.75 -4.10 4.46
N ARG A 37 -33.82 -2.78 4.57
CA ARG A 37 -35.05 -2.02 4.30
C ARG A 37 -35.48 -2.13 2.83
N LEU A 38 -34.52 -2.03 1.89
CA LEU A 38 -34.78 -2.26 0.45
C LEU A 38 -35.30 -3.69 0.18
N MET A 39 -34.69 -4.69 0.82
CA MET A 39 -35.15 -6.08 0.71
C MET A 39 -36.56 -6.29 1.30
N ALA A 40 -36.95 -5.46 2.26
CA ALA A 40 -38.32 -5.45 2.82
C ALA A 40 -39.34 -4.69 1.95
N GLY A 41 -38.89 -4.12 0.80
CA GLY A 41 -39.77 -3.49 -0.16
C GLY A 41 -39.77 -1.95 -0.16
N GLU A 42 -39.00 -1.31 0.72
CA GLU A 42 -38.82 0.16 0.68
C GLU A 42 -38.02 0.58 -0.55
N THR A 43 -38.27 1.75 -1.07
CA THR A 43 -37.54 2.34 -2.22
C THR A 43 -36.34 3.16 -1.74
N LEU A 44 -35.41 3.47 -2.66
CA LEU A 44 -34.27 4.35 -2.36
C LEU A 44 -34.70 5.74 -1.88
N GLN A 45 -35.79 6.28 -2.42
CA GLN A 45 -36.36 7.56 -1.99
C GLN A 45 -36.92 7.50 -0.56
N GLU A 46 -37.66 6.44 -0.21
CA GLU A 46 -38.22 6.25 1.14
C GLU A 46 -37.15 6.08 2.21
N ILE A 47 -35.99 5.52 1.87
CA ILE A 47 -34.86 5.40 2.79
C ILE A 47 -33.96 6.63 2.81
N GLY A 48 -34.21 7.64 1.93
CA GLY A 48 -33.45 8.89 1.84
C GLY A 48 -32.07 8.72 1.23
N LEU A 49 -31.89 7.77 0.30
CA LEU A 49 -30.64 7.56 -0.44
C LEU A 49 -30.79 8.02 -1.89
N ASP A 50 -30.93 9.33 -2.08
CA ASP A 50 -31.20 9.95 -3.38
C ASP A 50 -29.92 10.24 -4.19
N SER A 51 -28.76 10.17 -3.55
CA SER A 51 -27.47 10.45 -4.16
C SER A 51 -26.37 9.55 -3.59
N GLU A 52 -25.25 9.47 -4.32
CA GLU A 52 -24.07 8.73 -3.85
C GLU A 52 -23.44 9.42 -2.63
N PRO A 53 -23.33 8.74 -1.49
CA PRO A 53 -22.74 9.33 -0.30
C PRO A 53 -21.25 9.61 -0.51
N GLN A 54 -20.82 10.83 -0.25
CA GLN A 54 -19.41 11.21 -0.30
C GLN A 54 -18.75 11.04 1.06
N PRO A 55 -17.60 10.36 1.16
CA PRO A 55 -16.88 10.26 2.40
C PRO A 55 -16.30 11.62 2.81
N PRO A 56 -16.40 12.03 4.09
CA PRO A 56 -15.86 13.31 4.57
C PRO A 56 -14.32 13.35 4.58
N LEU A 57 -13.67 12.20 4.54
CA LEU A 57 -12.22 12.03 4.54
C LEU A 57 -11.82 11.01 3.47
N GLN A 58 -10.56 11.06 3.03
CA GLN A 58 -9.97 9.98 2.27
C GLN A 58 -9.91 8.73 3.15
N ALA A 59 -10.38 7.60 2.63
CA ALA A 59 -10.40 6.34 3.38
C ALA A 59 -9.69 5.25 2.58
N ILE A 60 -8.72 4.61 3.20
CA ILE A 60 -7.92 3.52 2.63
C ILE A 60 -8.21 2.23 3.38
N LYS A 61 -8.49 1.18 2.65
CA LYS A 61 -8.61 -0.18 3.19
C LYS A 61 -7.32 -0.94 2.89
N GLU A 62 -6.67 -1.44 3.94
CA GLU A 62 -5.46 -2.26 3.81
C GLU A 62 -5.73 -3.67 4.34
N ALA A 63 -5.15 -4.67 3.67
CA ALA A 63 -5.25 -6.07 4.06
C ALA A 63 -4.19 -6.40 5.10
N VAL A 64 -4.58 -7.06 6.19
CA VAL A 64 -3.65 -7.57 7.20
C VAL A 64 -3.33 -9.02 6.91
N LEU A 65 -2.09 -9.29 6.49
CA LEU A 65 -1.58 -10.62 6.17
C LEU A 65 -0.58 -11.07 7.24
N PRO A 66 -0.97 -11.95 8.17
CA PRO A 66 -0.13 -12.30 9.33
C PRO A 66 0.99 -13.29 8.98
N PHE A 67 1.75 -13.05 7.90
CA PHE A 67 2.82 -13.94 7.45
C PHE A 67 3.90 -14.19 8.51
N ARG A 68 4.14 -13.22 9.39
CA ARG A 68 5.10 -13.36 10.51
C ARG A 68 4.71 -14.46 11.50
N ARG A 69 3.42 -14.80 11.59
CA ARG A 69 2.92 -15.89 12.46
C ARG A 69 3.12 -17.28 11.86
N PHE A 70 3.51 -17.37 10.59
CA PHE A 70 3.68 -18.61 9.85
C PHE A 70 5.12 -18.73 9.31
N PRO A 71 6.11 -19.07 10.17
CA PRO A 71 7.49 -19.22 9.74
C PRO A 71 7.61 -20.25 8.61
N GLY A 72 8.34 -19.91 7.55
CA GLY A 72 8.55 -20.77 6.38
C GLY A 72 7.53 -20.60 5.26
N SER A 73 6.38 -19.94 5.48
CA SER A 73 5.45 -19.62 4.39
C SER A 73 6.01 -18.52 3.48
N ASP A 74 5.73 -18.63 2.17
CA ASP A 74 6.05 -17.54 1.23
C ASP A 74 5.00 -16.44 1.32
N THR A 75 5.42 -15.19 1.14
CA THR A 75 4.55 -14.02 1.12
C THR A 75 3.87 -13.79 -0.23
N VAL A 76 4.14 -14.64 -1.22
CA VAL A 76 3.48 -14.57 -2.52
C VAL A 76 2.01 -14.98 -2.37
N LEU A 77 1.14 -14.04 -2.73
CA LEU A 77 -0.30 -14.29 -2.78
C LEU A 77 -0.62 -15.07 -4.06
N GLY A 78 -1.28 -16.22 -3.89
CA GLY A 78 -1.87 -17.00 -4.98
C GLY A 78 -3.29 -16.52 -5.31
N PRO A 79 -3.95 -17.15 -6.27
CA PRO A 79 -5.34 -16.86 -6.61
C PRO A 79 -6.33 -17.30 -5.53
N GLU A 80 -5.87 -18.06 -4.54
CA GLU A 80 -6.71 -18.54 -3.44
C GLU A 80 -7.01 -17.41 -2.47
N MET A 81 -8.28 -17.32 -2.06
CA MET A 81 -8.70 -16.39 -1.01
C MET A 81 -8.20 -16.91 0.35
N ARG A 82 -7.22 -16.21 0.93
CA ARG A 82 -6.76 -16.47 2.29
C ARG A 82 -7.49 -15.52 3.24
N SER A 83 -7.87 -16.03 4.41
CA SER A 83 -8.50 -15.18 5.43
C SER A 83 -7.48 -14.16 5.92
N THR A 84 -7.87 -12.89 5.85
CA THR A 84 -7.05 -11.78 6.29
C THR A 84 -7.86 -10.92 7.25
N GLY A 85 -7.16 -10.19 8.14
CA GLY A 85 -7.73 -9.01 8.76
C GLY A 85 -7.79 -7.87 7.74
N GLU A 86 -8.54 -6.83 8.07
CA GLU A 86 -8.61 -5.59 7.29
C GLU A 86 -8.57 -4.42 8.26
N VAL A 87 -7.88 -3.36 7.89
CA VAL A 87 -7.82 -2.10 8.63
C VAL A 87 -8.25 -0.95 7.75
N MET A 88 -8.64 0.16 8.36
CA MET A 88 -9.01 1.39 7.68
C MET A 88 -8.13 2.53 8.19
N GLY A 89 -7.44 3.20 7.29
CA GLY A 89 -6.82 4.48 7.53
C GLY A 89 -7.73 5.59 6.99
N SER A 90 -7.91 6.69 7.73
CA SER A 90 -8.67 7.85 7.24
C SER A 90 -7.98 9.16 7.61
N ALA A 91 -7.96 10.09 6.66
CA ALA A 91 -7.37 11.42 6.83
C ALA A 91 -7.90 12.39 5.76
N SER A 92 -7.59 13.69 5.89
CA SER A 92 -7.91 14.69 4.88
C SER A 92 -7.11 14.53 3.58
N SER A 93 -5.92 13.92 3.65
CA SER A 93 -5.08 13.63 2.47
C SER A 93 -4.93 12.12 2.26
N PHE A 94 -4.76 11.72 0.99
CA PHE A 94 -4.52 10.34 0.61
C PHE A 94 -3.25 9.79 1.28
N GLY A 95 -2.13 10.51 1.22
CA GLY A 95 -0.87 10.07 1.79
C GLY A 95 -0.96 9.77 3.28
N MET A 96 -1.64 10.62 4.06
CA MET A 96 -1.83 10.39 5.49
C MET A 96 -2.83 9.24 5.76
N ALA A 97 -3.89 9.11 4.97
CA ALA A 97 -4.82 7.98 5.08
C ALA A 97 -4.12 6.65 4.78
N TYR A 98 -3.25 6.63 3.76
CA TYR A 98 -2.45 5.46 3.41
C TYR A 98 -1.44 5.12 4.52
N ALA A 99 -0.71 6.11 5.04
CA ALA A 99 0.23 5.90 6.15
C ALA A 99 -0.45 5.30 7.39
N LYS A 100 -1.66 5.77 7.73
CA LYS A 100 -2.46 5.21 8.83
C LYS A 100 -2.92 3.77 8.56
N ALA A 101 -3.29 3.46 7.32
CA ALA A 101 -3.69 2.11 6.93
C ALA A 101 -2.51 1.13 7.04
N GLU A 102 -1.34 1.48 6.51
CA GLU A 102 -0.10 0.70 6.62
C GLU A 102 0.29 0.47 8.08
N LEU A 103 0.28 1.53 8.90
CA LEU A 103 0.55 1.41 10.34
C LEU A 103 -0.45 0.48 11.03
N GLY A 104 -1.73 0.58 10.69
CA GLY A 104 -2.79 -0.30 11.20
C GLY A 104 -2.62 -1.76 10.75
N ALA A 105 -2.05 -2.00 9.59
CA ALA A 105 -1.70 -3.33 9.10
C ALA A 105 -0.42 -3.90 9.74
N GLY A 106 0.32 -3.08 10.50
CA GLY A 106 1.59 -3.46 11.14
C GLY A 106 2.83 -3.21 10.27
N GLU A 107 2.67 -2.44 9.19
CA GLU A 107 3.72 -2.06 8.25
C GLU A 107 4.01 -0.55 8.36
N ALA A 108 4.87 -0.16 9.31
CA ALA A 108 5.23 1.23 9.50
C ALA A 108 6.16 1.72 8.39
N LEU A 109 5.72 2.68 7.58
CA LEU A 109 6.54 3.30 6.55
C LEU A 109 7.65 4.16 7.19
N PRO A 110 8.90 4.10 6.70
CA PRO A 110 10.01 4.88 7.24
C PRO A 110 9.90 6.36 6.88
N THR A 111 10.46 7.22 7.72
CA THR A 111 10.61 8.66 7.44
C THR A 111 12.03 9.07 7.07
N SER A 112 12.99 8.14 7.14
CA SER A 112 14.39 8.33 6.76
C SER A 112 15.08 6.98 6.56
N GLY A 113 16.30 6.98 6.03
CA GLY A 113 17.14 5.79 5.88
C GLY A 113 17.35 5.40 4.42
N THR A 114 17.50 4.11 4.18
CA THR A 114 17.84 3.56 2.85
C THR A 114 16.67 2.78 2.25
N VAL A 115 16.38 3.04 0.98
CA VAL A 115 15.38 2.31 0.19
C VAL A 115 16.07 1.42 -0.82
N PHE A 116 15.73 0.13 -0.83
CA PHE A 116 16.16 -0.80 -1.85
C PHE A 116 15.16 -0.86 -3.00
N LEU A 117 15.70 -0.78 -4.24
CA LEU A 117 14.94 -0.76 -5.48
C LEU A 117 15.35 -1.93 -6.39
N SER A 118 14.38 -2.76 -6.75
CA SER A 118 14.58 -3.82 -7.74
C SER A 118 13.31 -3.96 -8.59
N THR A 119 13.39 -3.58 -9.86
CA THR A 119 12.23 -3.58 -10.74
C THR A 119 12.49 -4.28 -12.05
N HIS A 120 11.43 -4.82 -12.64
CA HIS A 120 11.48 -5.39 -13.98
C HIS A 120 11.80 -4.30 -15.02
N ASP A 121 12.39 -4.70 -16.14
CA ASP A 121 12.86 -3.78 -17.19
C ASP A 121 11.77 -2.82 -17.71
N ARG A 122 10.55 -3.31 -17.88
CA ARG A 122 9.41 -2.48 -18.33
C ARG A 122 9.03 -1.38 -17.35
N ASP A 123 9.34 -1.56 -16.06
CA ASP A 123 8.94 -0.64 -14.99
C ASP A 123 10.02 0.40 -14.66
N LYS A 124 11.25 0.22 -15.18
CA LYS A 124 12.40 1.06 -14.86
C LYS A 124 12.20 2.53 -15.20
N ALA A 125 11.60 2.83 -16.36
CA ALA A 125 11.31 4.22 -16.75
C ALA A 125 10.32 4.90 -15.80
N ALA A 126 9.28 4.18 -15.39
CA ALA A 126 8.27 4.68 -14.45
C ALA A 126 8.76 4.73 -12.99
N LEU A 127 9.86 4.04 -12.67
CA LEU A 127 10.51 4.12 -11.36
C LEU A 127 11.30 5.42 -11.17
N VAL A 128 11.87 6.01 -12.23
CA VAL A 128 12.73 7.21 -12.14
C VAL A 128 12.08 8.35 -11.35
N PRO A 129 10.85 8.80 -11.65
CA PRO A 129 10.22 9.87 -10.88
C PRO A 129 9.94 9.47 -9.42
N ILE A 130 9.67 8.21 -9.13
CA ILE A 130 9.48 7.71 -7.76
C ILE A 130 10.80 7.78 -6.98
N ALA A 131 11.89 7.32 -7.60
CA ALA A 131 13.22 7.36 -7.01
C ALA A 131 13.72 8.80 -6.79
N ALA A 132 13.46 9.71 -7.74
CA ALA A 132 13.75 11.13 -7.57
C ALA A 132 13.06 11.72 -6.33
N ARG A 133 11.78 11.40 -6.16
CA ARG A 133 11.01 11.87 -5.01
C ARG A 133 11.53 11.30 -3.69
N LEU A 134 11.99 10.04 -3.65
CA LEU A 134 12.63 9.45 -2.47
C LEU A 134 13.92 10.20 -2.08
N ILE A 135 14.73 10.58 -3.08
CA ILE A 135 15.95 11.40 -2.84
C ILE A 135 15.58 12.77 -2.28
N GLU A 136 14.55 13.43 -2.82
CA GLU A 136 14.05 14.72 -2.30
C GLU A 136 13.57 14.62 -0.84
N LEU A 137 13.03 13.47 -0.45
CA LEU A 137 12.65 13.17 0.93
C LEU A 137 13.85 12.80 1.82
N GLY A 138 15.08 12.80 1.30
CA GLY A 138 16.30 12.53 2.05
C GLY A 138 16.65 11.05 2.21
N PHE A 139 16.04 10.15 1.45
CA PHE A 139 16.41 8.74 1.47
C PHE A 139 17.66 8.45 0.64
N GLU A 140 18.49 7.55 1.13
CA GLU A 140 19.54 6.92 0.33
C GLU A 140 18.93 5.80 -0.54
N LEU A 141 19.41 5.71 -1.79
CA LEU A 141 18.93 4.67 -2.70
C LEU A 141 20.01 3.62 -2.95
N ILE A 142 19.61 2.37 -2.83
CA ILE A 142 20.39 1.22 -3.28
C ILE A 142 19.53 0.39 -4.24
N ALA A 143 20.15 -0.23 -5.24
CA ALA A 143 19.41 -0.98 -6.24
C ALA A 143 20.24 -2.14 -6.82
N THR A 144 19.54 -3.14 -7.38
CA THR A 144 20.20 -4.16 -8.21
C THR A 144 20.86 -3.52 -9.43
N SER A 145 21.94 -4.10 -9.94
CA SER A 145 22.79 -3.51 -11.01
C SER A 145 21.98 -2.97 -12.20
N GLY A 146 21.04 -3.76 -12.71
CA GLY A 146 20.22 -3.34 -13.86
C GLY A 146 19.22 -2.21 -13.53
N THR A 147 18.73 -2.13 -12.29
CA THR A 147 17.88 -1.02 -11.82
C THR A 147 18.73 0.21 -11.53
N ALA A 148 19.88 0.06 -10.87
CA ALA A 148 20.81 1.15 -10.61
C ALA A 148 21.23 1.86 -11.92
N SER A 149 21.69 1.10 -12.93
CA SER A 149 22.07 1.66 -14.23
C SER A 149 20.93 2.40 -14.94
N ALA A 150 19.67 1.98 -14.75
CA ALA A 150 18.53 2.70 -15.31
C ALA A 150 18.28 4.04 -14.59
N LEU A 151 18.38 4.05 -13.27
CA LEU A 151 18.23 5.25 -12.45
C LEU A 151 19.39 6.25 -12.67
N GLU A 152 20.63 5.78 -12.79
CA GLU A 152 21.80 6.59 -13.11
C GLU A 152 21.67 7.27 -14.48
N ARG A 153 21.15 6.55 -15.49
CA ARG A 153 20.81 7.16 -16.80
C ARG A 153 19.73 8.23 -16.69
N GLY A 154 18.84 8.11 -15.68
CA GLY A 154 17.88 9.14 -15.31
C GLY A 154 18.47 10.29 -14.50
N GLY A 155 19.79 10.34 -14.29
CA GLY A 155 20.49 11.40 -13.55
C GLY A 155 20.44 11.25 -12.03
N LEU A 156 20.03 10.10 -11.50
CA LEU A 156 19.90 9.87 -10.07
C LEU A 156 21.13 9.18 -9.49
N LYS A 157 21.53 9.56 -8.28
CA LYS A 157 22.62 8.91 -7.53
C LYS A 157 22.09 7.70 -6.80
N VAL A 158 22.57 6.50 -7.17
CA VAL A 158 22.14 5.22 -6.60
C VAL A 158 23.36 4.32 -6.39
N ARG A 159 23.44 3.62 -5.27
CA ARG A 159 24.47 2.63 -5.01
C ARG A 159 24.00 1.25 -5.49
N SER A 160 24.81 0.58 -6.29
CA SER A 160 24.54 -0.80 -6.71
C SER A 160 24.78 -1.79 -5.57
N VAL A 161 23.93 -2.82 -5.49
CA VAL A 161 24.04 -3.93 -4.53
C VAL A 161 23.81 -5.26 -5.22
N LEU A 162 24.51 -6.30 -4.77
CA LEU A 162 24.36 -7.65 -5.30
C LEU A 162 23.03 -8.26 -4.92
N LYS A 163 22.47 -9.07 -5.82
CA LYS A 163 21.38 -10.00 -5.48
C LYS A 163 21.89 -11.14 -4.62
N VAL A 164 20.98 -11.84 -3.95
CA VAL A 164 21.32 -12.92 -3.01
C VAL A 164 22.22 -14.00 -3.64
N HIS A 165 22.01 -14.33 -4.93
CA HIS A 165 22.75 -15.36 -5.65
C HIS A 165 24.02 -14.86 -6.36
N GLU A 166 24.29 -13.53 -6.35
CA GLU A 166 25.44 -12.93 -7.05
C GLU A 166 26.70 -12.85 -6.15
N GLY A 167 26.57 -13.06 -4.85
CA GLY A 167 27.70 -13.02 -3.91
C GLY A 167 27.38 -12.28 -2.61
N ARG A 168 28.43 -11.90 -1.87
CA ARG A 168 28.34 -11.15 -0.60
C ARG A 168 29.32 -9.98 -0.57
N PRO A 169 28.98 -8.87 0.14
CA PRO A 169 27.71 -8.60 0.79
C PRO A 169 26.59 -8.35 -0.23
N ASN A 170 25.42 -8.88 0.03
CA ASN A 170 24.25 -8.74 -0.83
C ASN A 170 23.08 -8.05 -0.10
N ILE A 171 21.94 -7.92 -0.76
CA ILE A 171 20.77 -7.24 -0.19
C ILE A 171 20.24 -7.94 1.08
N GLU A 172 20.30 -9.26 1.20
CA GLU A 172 19.88 -9.97 2.40
C GLU A 172 20.77 -9.60 3.59
N ASP A 173 22.09 -9.49 3.39
CA ASP A 173 23.04 -9.09 4.44
C ASP A 173 22.74 -7.64 4.90
N LEU A 174 22.37 -6.73 4.00
CA LEU A 174 22.02 -5.35 4.33
C LEU A 174 20.69 -5.25 5.10
N ILE A 175 19.69 -6.06 4.75
CA ILE A 175 18.43 -6.14 5.50
C ILE A 175 18.69 -6.67 6.91
N ARG A 176 19.44 -7.76 7.05
CA ARG A 176 19.80 -8.38 8.32
C ARG A 176 20.58 -7.44 9.25
N SER A 177 21.38 -6.55 8.70
CA SER A 177 22.15 -5.55 9.46
C SER A 177 21.40 -4.21 9.65
N ASN A 178 20.09 -4.20 9.41
CA ASN A 178 19.22 -3.02 9.55
C ASN A 178 19.68 -1.78 8.74
N GLN A 179 20.30 -2.02 7.60
CA GLN A 179 20.75 -0.96 6.69
C GLN A 179 19.71 -0.61 5.61
N VAL A 180 18.55 -1.28 5.60
CA VAL A 180 17.45 -1.05 4.64
C VAL A 180 16.15 -0.87 5.41
N GLN A 181 15.45 0.23 5.16
CA GLN A 181 14.20 0.57 5.84
C GLN A 181 12.96 0.38 4.97
N LEU A 182 13.12 0.28 3.66
CA LEU A 182 12.02 0.00 2.72
C LEU A 182 12.53 -0.80 1.53
N VAL A 183 11.74 -1.77 1.11
CA VAL A 183 11.98 -2.57 -0.11
C VAL A 183 10.89 -2.24 -1.13
N ILE A 184 11.29 -1.79 -2.33
CA ILE A 184 10.41 -1.69 -3.49
C ILE A 184 10.90 -2.71 -4.51
N ASN A 185 10.15 -3.81 -4.63
CA ASN A 185 10.49 -4.90 -5.52
C ASN A 185 9.28 -5.32 -6.36
N THR A 186 9.34 -5.11 -7.69
CA THR A 186 8.26 -5.46 -8.62
C THR A 186 8.63 -6.71 -9.43
N PRO A 187 8.49 -7.93 -8.85
CA PRO A 187 8.82 -9.16 -9.55
C PRO A 187 7.80 -9.44 -10.66
N ILE A 188 8.28 -9.86 -11.83
CA ILE A 188 7.41 -10.29 -12.94
C ILE A 188 7.88 -11.65 -13.44
N GLY A 189 6.92 -12.59 -13.49
CA GLY A 189 7.16 -13.96 -13.92
C GLY A 189 7.59 -14.90 -12.78
N ARG A 190 7.43 -16.21 -13.02
CA ARG A 190 7.67 -17.24 -12.00
C ARG A 190 9.14 -17.30 -11.56
N GLN A 191 10.08 -17.08 -12.49
CA GLN A 191 11.52 -17.13 -12.18
C GLN A 191 11.92 -15.99 -11.25
N ALA A 192 11.56 -14.74 -11.57
CA ALA A 192 11.85 -13.58 -10.73
C ALA A 192 11.19 -13.71 -9.34
N ALA A 193 9.96 -14.22 -9.27
CA ALA A 193 9.29 -14.48 -8.01
C ALA A 193 10.01 -15.54 -7.16
N HIS A 194 10.62 -16.54 -7.79
CA HIS A 194 11.42 -17.55 -7.09
C HIS A 194 12.76 -16.99 -6.59
N ASP A 195 13.47 -16.25 -7.44
CA ASP A 195 14.76 -15.66 -7.12
C ASP A 195 14.67 -14.63 -5.97
N ASP A 196 13.55 -13.91 -5.88
CA ASP A 196 13.29 -12.91 -4.86
C ASP A 196 12.72 -13.47 -3.53
N LYS A 197 12.54 -14.79 -3.43
CA LYS A 197 11.99 -15.44 -2.23
C LYS A 197 12.84 -15.13 -0.97
N TYR A 198 14.14 -15.19 -1.08
CA TYR A 198 15.06 -14.90 0.03
C TYR A 198 14.98 -13.44 0.47
N LEU A 199 14.89 -12.51 -0.49
CA LEU A 199 14.70 -11.08 -0.23
C LEU A 199 13.39 -10.84 0.55
N ARG A 200 12.27 -11.38 0.06
CA ARG A 200 10.96 -11.23 0.72
C ARG A 200 10.96 -11.84 2.13
N ARG A 201 11.61 -12.98 2.27
CA ARG A 201 11.73 -13.63 3.57
C ARG A 201 12.55 -12.80 4.55
N ALA A 202 13.69 -12.29 4.13
CA ALA A 202 14.51 -11.42 4.96
C ALA A 202 13.74 -10.15 5.35
N ALA A 203 13.08 -9.50 4.40
CA ALA A 203 12.26 -8.32 4.70
C ALA A 203 11.16 -8.62 5.74
N LEU A 204 10.46 -9.74 5.61
CA LEU A 204 9.45 -10.18 6.56
C LEU A 204 10.03 -10.45 7.96
N ASP A 205 11.13 -11.21 8.04
CA ASP A 205 11.76 -11.62 9.31
C ASP A 205 12.33 -10.41 10.07
N TYR A 206 12.81 -9.40 9.35
CA TYR A 206 13.39 -8.17 9.92
C TYR A 206 12.42 -6.98 9.94
N ALA A 207 11.14 -7.23 9.65
CA ALA A 207 10.08 -6.22 9.71
C ALA A 207 10.32 -5.01 8.79
N VAL A 208 10.94 -5.21 7.63
CA VAL A 208 11.14 -4.18 6.62
C VAL A 208 9.93 -4.14 5.70
N PRO A 209 9.19 -3.02 5.61
CA PRO A 209 8.06 -2.87 4.71
C PRO A 209 8.44 -3.18 3.26
N THR A 210 7.56 -3.87 2.55
CA THR A 210 7.83 -4.31 1.17
C THR A 210 6.69 -3.93 0.24
N VAL A 211 7.00 -3.17 -0.79
CA VAL A 211 6.06 -2.74 -1.82
C VAL A 211 6.35 -3.48 -3.12
N THR A 212 5.33 -4.13 -3.69
CA THR A 212 5.49 -5.03 -4.84
C THR A 212 4.95 -4.47 -6.16
N THR A 213 4.45 -3.23 -6.17
CA THR A 213 3.91 -2.58 -7.37
C THR A 213 4.36 -1.12 -7.45
N LEU A 214 4.46 -0.57 -8.66
CA LEU A 214 4.75 0.87 -8.83
C LEU A 214 3.62 1.77 -8.31
N ALA A 215 2.37 1.32 -8.39
CA ALA A 215 1.24 2.06 -7.82
C ALA A 215 1.38 2.15 -6.29
N GLY A 216 1.69 1.03 -5.63
CA GLY A 216 2.00 1.00 -4.19
C GLY A 216 3.22 1.85 -3.84
N ALA A 217 4.28 1.84 -4.68
CA ALA A 217 5.47 2.67 -4.45
C ALA A 217 5.15 4.17 -4.50
N ARG A 218 4.29 4.62 -5.43
CA ARG A 218 3.81 6.01 -5.46
C ARG A 218 3.00 6.36 -4.21
N ALA A 219 2.09 5.48 -3.82
CA ALA A 219 1.29 5.67 -2.60
C ALA A 219 2.17 5.74 -1.34
N ALA A 220 3.18 4.86 -1.24
CA ALA A 220 4.14 4.88 -0.13
C ALA A 220 4.96 6.18 -0.09
N VAL A 221 5.42 6.68 -1.25
CA VAL A 221 6.14 7.97 -1.33
C VAL A 221 5.24 9.13 -0.91
N GLU A 222 3.97 9.14 -1.34
CA GLU A 222 3.01 10.17 -0.93
C GLU A 222 2.74 10.11 0.58
N ALA A 223 2.63 8.89 1.13
CA ALA A 223 2.49 8.69 2.58
C ALA A 223 3.72 9.16 3.37
N MET A 224 4.93 8.81 2.92
CA MET A 224 6.17 9.26 3.56
C MET A 224 6.33 10.79 3.48
N THR A 225 5.91 11.42 2.37
CA THR A 225 5.83 12.87 2.26
C THR A 225 4.90 13.47 3.31
N ALA A 226 3.71 12.89 3.49
CA ALA A 226 2.75 13.34 4.48
C ALA A 226 3.27 13.15 5.91
N LEU A 227 3.94 12.02 6.19
CA LEU A 227 4.55 11.74 7.50
C LEU A 227 5.67 12.71 7.86
N GLN A 228 6.49 13.11 6.89
CA GLN A 228 7.56 14.10 7.14
C GLN A 228 7.02 15.53 7.33
N SER A 229 5.86 15.85 6.72
CA SER A 229 5.23 17.17 6.83
C SER A 229 4.41 17.36 8.11
N GLN A 230 4.03 16.28 8.80
CA GLN A 230 3.20 16.33 10.00
C GLN A 230 3.89 15.65 11.18
N THR A 231 4.02 16.39 12.29
CA THR A 231 4.73 15.92 13.50
C THR A 231 3.95 14.85 14.28
N LEU A 232 2.62 14.77 14.14
CA LEU A 232 1.77 13.86 14.91
C LEU A 232 0.67 13.24 14.03
N LEU A 233 0.49 11.93 14.17
CA LEU A 233 -0.68 11.24 13.63
C LEU A 233 -1.92 11.61 14.44
N SER A 234 -2.89 12.25 13.82
CA SER A 234 -4.18 12.53 14.46
C SER A 234 -5.04 11.24 14.51
N ILE A 235 -5.61 10.96 15.68
CA ILE A 235 -6.59 9.87 15.87
C ILE A 235 -7.91 10.51 16.23
N HIS A 236 -8.98 10.11 15.55
CA HIS A 236 -10.32 10.66 15.73
C HIS A 236 -11.33 9.56 15.95
N ALA A 237 -12.32 9.81 16.79
CA ALA A 237 -13.46 8.91 16.89
C ALA A 237 -14.27 8.95 15.59
N LEU A 238 -14.70 7.78 15.11
CA LEU A 238 -15.48 7.69 13.87
C LEU A 238 -16.81 8.47 13.97
N GLN A 239 -17.38 8.53 15.18
CA GLN A 239 -18.57 9.30 15.49
C GLN A 239 -18.37 10.80 15.25
N ASP A 240 -17.20 11.35 15.61
CA ASP A 240 -16.88 12.76 15.43
C ASP A 240 -16.68 13.10 13.95
N VAL A 241 -16.11 12.15 13.20
CA VAL A 241 -15.98 12.25 11.73
C VAL A 241 -17.37 12.30 11.09
N HIS A 242 -18.28 11.40 11.48
CA HIS A 242 -19.64 11.35 10.92
C HIS A 242 -20.51 12.53 11.38
N ALA A 243 -20.27 13.08 12.56
CA ALA A 243 -20.96 14.29 13.03
C ALA A 243 -20.47 15.58 12.36
N GLY A 244 -19.48 15.50 11.46
CA GLY A 244 -18.89 16.66 10.80
C GLY A 244 -18.02 17.55 11.69
N VAL A 245 -17.68 17.09 12.90
CA VAL A 245 -16.78 17.81 13.81
C VAL A 245 -15.37 17.85 13.26
N ILE A 246 -15.01 16.85 12.45
CA ILE A 246 -13.71 16.68 11.80
C ILE A 246 -13.95 16.56 10.30
N GLY A 247 -13.27 17.37 9.52
CA GLY A 247 -13.43 17.46 8.05
C GLY A 247 -13.90 18.83 7.57
N SER A 248 -14.48 19.64 8.44
CA SER A 248 -14.97 20.99 8.12
C SER A 248 -13.93 22.10 8.37
N ARG A 249 -12.71 21.77 8.76
CA ARG A 249 -11.59 22.71 8.91
C ARG A 249 -10.56 22.43 7.81
N GLN A 250 -10.76 23.06 6.67
CA GLN A 250 -9.72 23.39 5.70
C GLN A 250 -9.51 24.90 5.71
#